data_4913c30cb85d02443b35ba0b11304377
#
_entry.id   4913c30cb85d02443b35ba0b11304377
#
_cell.length_a   1.000
_cell.length_b   1.000
_cell.length_c   1.000
_cell.angle_alpha   90.00
_cell.angle_beta   90.00
_cell.angle_gamma   90.00
#
_symmetry.space_group_name_H-M   'P 1'
#
loop_
_entity.id
_entity.type
_entity.pdbx_description
1 polymer ?
#
loop_
_entity_poly.entity_id
_entity_poly.type
_entity_poly.pdbx_seq_one_letter_code
_entity_poly.pdbx_strand_id
1 'polypeptide(L)' 'MSNPYKIEAFWDQEAEVWVAESQDILGLVTEAETLDQLTHKLKQIIPNLLMANHGIIKNDQQSIAFELIAHRQELIQVA' A
#
# COMPACT_ATOMS: atom_id res chain seq x y z
N MET A 1 -11.50 19.00 -2.35
CA MET A 1 -11.31 17.70 -1.71
C MET A 1 -10.33 16.86 -2.49
N SER A 2 -9.35 16.31 -1.81
CA SER A 2 -8.38 15.46 -2.48
C SER A 2 -8.84 14.01 -2.43
N ASN A 3 -8.54 13.28 -3.48
CA ASN A 3 -8.80 11.86 -3.52
C ASN A 3 -7.78 11.11 -2.64
N PRO A 4 -8.15 9.96 -2.10
CA PRO A 4 -7.16 9.17 -1.36
C PRO A 4 -6.07 8.68 -2.30
N TYR A 5 -4.88 8.48 -1.75
CA TYR A 5 -3.79 7.85 -2.49
C TYR A 5 -4.15 6.40 -2.73
N LYS A 6 -3.91 5.91 -3.94
CA LYS A 6 -4.21 4.53 -4.28
C LYS A 6 -2.97 3.67 -4.12
N ILE A 7 -3.13 2.60 -3.37
CA ILE A 7 -2.08 1.60 -3.15
C ILE A 7 -2.61 0.29 -3.69
N GLU A 8 -1.83 -0.38 -4.50
CA GLU A 8 -2.23 -1.67 -5.04
C GLU A 8 -1.39 -2.76 -4.41
N ALA A 9 -2.05 -3.84 -4.01
CA ALA A 9 -1.40 -5.00 -3.43
C ALA A 9 -1.65 -6.21 -4.32
N PHE A 10 -0.59 -6.96 -4.59
CA PHE A 10 -0.66 -8.16 -5.42
C PHE A 10 -0.15 -9.34 -4.60
N TRP A 11 -0.87 -10.44 -4.67
CA TRP A 11 -0.44 -11.65 -3.98
C TRP A 11 0.71 -12.31 -4.74
N ASP A 12 1.81 -12.55 -4.03
CA ASP A 12 2.96 -13.27 -4.57
C ASP A 12 2.89 -14.71 -4.07
N GLN A 13 2.54 -15.62 -4.96
CA GLN A 13 2.31 -17.02 -4.61
C GLN A 13 3.58 -17.71 -4.13
N GLU A 14 4.72 -17.36 -4.71
CA GLU A 14 5.98 -18.00 -4.34
C GLU A 14 6.46 -17.58 -2.96
N ALA A 15 6.43 -16.29 -2.71
CA ALA A 15 6.88 -15.74 -1.45
C ALA A 15 5.81 -15.77 -0.36
N GLU A 16 4.55 -16.01 -0.74
CA GLU A 16 3.41 -16.03 0.17
C GLU A 16 3.26 -14.73 0.93
N VAL A 17 3.39 -13.64 0.20
CA VAL A 17 3.22 -12.30 0.76
C VAL A 17 2.40 -11.43 -0.20
N TRP A 18 1.83 -10.37 0.36
CA TRP A 18 1.21 -9.30 -0.41
C TRP A 18 2.27 -8.25 -0.68
N VAL A 19 2.49 -7.93 -1.97
CA VAL A 19 3.43 -6.89 -2.37
C VAL A 19 2.63 -5.65 -2.72
N ALA A 20 2.96 -4.53 -2.09
CA ALA A 20 2.26 -3.27 -2.31
C ALA A 20 3.12 -2.31 -3.10
N GLU A 21 2.48 -1.59 -4.01
CA GLU A 21 3.11 -0.52 -4.76
C GLU A 21 2.09 0.58 -5.02
N SER A 22 2.56 1.74 -5.44
CA SER A 22 1.67 2.85 -5.72
C SER A 22 2.24 3.71 -6.83
N GLN A 23 1.38 4.14 -7.74
CA GLN A 23 1.73 5.14 -8.74
C GLN A 23 1.55 6.55 -8.19
N ASP A 24 0.80 6.69 -7.10
CA ASP A 24 0.52 7.98 -6.50
C ASP A 24 1.60 8.42 -5.52
N ILE A 25 2.31 7.47 -4.92
CA ILE A 25 3.33 7.77 -3.92
C ILE A 25 4.68 7.23 -4.40
N LEU A 26 5.57 8.16 -4.68
CA LEU A 26 6.88 7.85 -5.21
C LEU A 26 7.70 7.03 -4.21
N GLY A 27 8.25 5.93 -4.68
CA GLY A 27 9.12 5.09 -3.87
C GLY A 27 8.42 4.08 -2.97
N LEU A 28 7.08 3.97 -3.08
CA LEU A 28 6.35 3.04 -2.23
C LEU A 28 6.42 1.62 -2.80
N VAL A 29 7.18 0.76 -2.13
CA VAL A 29 7.20 -0.68 -2.37
C VAL A 29 7.41 -1.33 -1.02
N THR A 30 6.50 -2.23 -0.63
CA THR A 30 6.62 -2.96 0.63
C THR A 30 5.86 -4.27 0.52
N GLU A 31 6.00 -5.11 1.53
CA GLU A 31 5.33 -6.40 1.52
C GLU A 31 4.97 -6.84 2.94
N ALA A 32 4.00 -7.72 3.04
CA ALA A 32 3.58 -8.31 4.31
C ALA A 32 2.83 -9.61 4.05
N GLU A 33 2.77 -10.46 5.06
CA GLU A 33 2.13 -11.76 4.93
C GLU A 33 0.60 -11.67 4.90
N THR A 34 0.04 -10.64 5.51
CA THR A 34 -1.41 -10.43 5.52
C THR A 34 -1.74 -9.00 5.10
N LEU A 35 -2.99 -8.80 4.65
CA LEU A 35 -3.44 -7.46 4.30
C LEU A 35 -3.51 -6.55 5.52
N ASP A 36 -3.82 -7.09 6.69
CA ASP A 36 -3.85 -6.30 7.92
C ASP A 36 -2.45 -5.82 8.29
N GLN A 37 -1.45 -6.70 8.19
CA GLN A 37 -0.07 -6.32 8.42
C GLN A 37 0.40 -5.30 7.40
N LEU A 38 0.00 -5.47 6.15
CA LEU A 38 0.35 -4.54 5.09
C LEU A 38 -0.22 -3.16 5.38
N THR A 39 -1.48 -3.11 5.77
CA THR A 39 -2.14 -1.85 6.12
C THR A 39 -1.39 -1.15 7.25
N HIS A 40 -0.99 -1.90 8.26
CA HIS A 40 -0.25 -1.34 9.38
C HIS A 40 1.09 -0.75 8.93
N LYS A 41 1.82 -1.46 8.08
CA LYS A 41 3.08 -0.96 7.52
C LYS A 41 2.86 0.32 6.71
N LEU A 42 1.81 0.33 5.89
CA LEU A 42 1.51 1.50 5.06
C LEU A 42 1.23 2.74 5.90
N LYS A 43 0.55 2.58 7.03
CA LYS A 43 0.29 3.72 7.92
C LYS A 43 1.58 4.31 8.48
N GLN A 44 2.63 3.52 8.56
CA GLN A 44 3.92 3.98 9.06
C GLN A 44 4.77 4.60 7.97
N ILE A 45 4.79 3.99 6.77
CA ILE A 45 5.73 4.44 5.73
C ILE A 45 5.19 5.56 4.85
N ILE A 46 3.87 5.63 4.64
CA ILE A 46 3.30 6.65 3.75
C ILE A 46 3.64 8.07 4.19
N PRO A 47 3.46 8.45 5.48
CA PRO A 47 3.82 9.81 5.88
C PRO A 47 5.28 10.15 5.61
N ASN A 48 6.18 9.20 5.85
CA ASN A 48 7.60 9.43 5.62
C ASN A 48 7.93 9.59 4.15
N LEU A 49 7.30 8.78 3.28
CA LEU A 49 7.52 8.89 1.85
C LEU A 49 6.96 10.20 1.28
N LEU A 50 5.82 10.64 1.79
CA LEU A 50 5.26 11.91 1.34
C LEU A 50 6.14 13.08 1.73
N MET A 51 6.74 13.05 2.90
CA MET A 51 7.69 14.09 3.30
C MET A 51 8.96 14.04 2.47
N ALA A 52 9.51 12.84 2.28
CA ALA A 52 10.82 12.69 1.63
C ALA A 52 10.76 12.92 0.12
N ASN A 53 9.71 12.41 -0.54
CA ASN A 53 9.68 12.36 -1.99
C ASN A 53 8.69 13.33 -2.63
N HIS A 54 7.74 13.85 -1.87
CA HIS A 54 6.72 14.76 -2.41
C HIS A 54 6.75 16.13 -1.75
N GLY A 55 7.60 16.32 -0.76
CA GLY A 55 7.72 17.62 -0.11
C GLY A 55 6.50 18.03 0.70
N ILE A 56 5.65 17.10 1.05
CA ILE A 56 4.44 17.39 1.80
C ILE A 56 4.81 17.50 3.27
N ILE A 57 4.50 18.64 3.87
CA ILE A 57 4.80 18.88 5.27
C ILE A 57 3.70 18.29 6.13
N LYS A 58 4.11 17.42 7.03
CA LYS A 58 3.18 16.77 7.95
C LYS A 58 3.03 17.62 9.20
N ASN A 59 1.79 17.77 9.66
CA ASN A 59 1.53 18.36 10.96
C ASN A 59 0.58 17.45 11.72
N ASP A 60 0.41 17.72 13.03
CA ASP A 60 -0.30 16.81 13.91
C ASP A 60 -1.79 16.71 13.61
N GLN A 61 -2.34 17.66 12.89
CA GLN A 61 -3.77 17.69 12.60
C GLN A 61 -4.10 17.25 11.18
N GLN A 62 -3.09 16.93 10.40
CA GLN A 62 -3.30 16.54 9.02
C GLN A 62 -3.69 15.07 8.93
N SER A 63 -4.76 14.81 8.19
CA SER A 63 -5.18 13.45 7.89
C SER A 63 -4.79 13.10 6.47
N ILE A 64 -4.27 11.89 6.29
CA ILE A 64 -3.89 11.38 4.98
C ILE A 64 -4.73 10.14 4.73
N ALA A 65 -5.51 10.17 3.65
CA ALA A 65 -6.33 9.03 3.28
C ALA A 65 -5.62 8.21 2.21
N PHE A 66 -5.63 6.91 2.37
CA PHE A 66 -5.18 6.01 1.30
C PHE A 66 -6.17 4.85 1.16
N GLU A 67 -6.21 4.33 -0.05
CA GLU A 67 -7.09 3.22 -0.40
C GLU A 67 -6.23 2.04 -0.82
N LEU A 68 -6.44 0.89 -0.20
CA LEU A 68 -5.71 -0.32 -0.53
C LEU A 68 -6.59 -1.21 -1.41
N ILE A 69 -6.10 -1.49 -2.62
CA ILE A 69 -6.80 -2.32 -3.58
C ILE A 69 -5.99 -3.61 -3.74
N ALA A 70 -6.59 -4.74 -3.39
CA ALA A 70 -5.91 -6.02 -3.41
C ALA A 70 -6.29 -6.82 -4.64
N HIS A 71 -5.30 -7.43 -5.27
CA HIS A 71 -5.47 -8.28 -6.44
C HIS A 71 -4.91 -9.66 -6.13
N ARG A 72 -5.76 -10.68 -6.28
CA ARG A 72 -5.33 -12.05 -6.06
C ARG A 72 -6.04 -12.96 -7.05
N GLN A 73 -5.24 -13.72 -7.79
CA GLN A 73 -5.76 -14.66 -8.77
C GLN A 73 -5.49 -16.08 -8.28
N GLU A 74 -6.50 -16.93 -8.33
CA GLU A 74 -6.40 -18.31 -7.93
C GLU A 74 -6.87 -19.21 -9.04
N LEU A 75 -6.36 -20.43 -9.06
CA LEU A 75 -6.79 -21.45 -10.01
C LEU A 75 -7.47 -22.59 -9.27
N ILE A 76 -8.58 -23.04 -9.83
CA ILE A 76 -9.30 -24.19 -9.30
C ILE A 76 -9.33 -25.23 -10.41
N GLN A 77 -8.94 -26.45 -10.08
CA GLN A 77 -9.08 -27.55 -11.02
C GLN A 77 -10.40 -28.25 -10.79
N VAL A 78 -11.15 -28.40 -11.86
CA VAL A 78 -12.42 -29.14 -11.84
C VAL A 78 -12.24 -30.41 -12.63
N ALA A 79 -12.72 -31.50 -12.04
CA ALA A 79 -12.61 -32.82 -12.69
C ALA A 79 -13.58 -32.94 -13.85
#